data_8dd80bb2281aba4b0edd5aa883963671
#
_entry.id   8dd80bb2281aba4b0edd5aa883963671
#
_cell.length_a   1.000
_cell.length_b   1.000
_cell.length_c   1.000
_cell.angle_alpha   90.00
_cell.angle_beta   90.00
_cell.angle_gamma   90.00
#
_symmetry.space_group_name_H-M   'P 1'
#
loop_
_entity.id
_entity.type
_entity.pdbx_description
1 polymer ?
#
loop_
_entity_poly.entity_id
_entity_poly.type
_entity_poly.pdbx_seq_one_letter_code
_entity_poly.pdbx_strand_id
1 'polypeptide(L)'
;MESEGSVSREGYLKENYHYFHLKDTAGQERDFHFHEFDKLVLLLSGRVDYVVENVSYELEPWTVLLIKHHTIHKALIDKTEPYERIIVYLDGKYFERAMPEARLMDCFARADRSGRHLLVPDKRQRRELEAGIQAFEQAMADPRFGARAMRDTLMMQLLILLGMMVPAAP
;
A
#
# COMPACT_ATOMS: atom_id res chain seq x y z
N MET A 1 19.42 17.77 25.93
CA MET A 1 19.66 16.35 25.70
C MET A 1 18.44 15.86 24.94
N GLU A 2 18.51 15.97 23.61
CA GLU A 2 17.43 15.49 22.74
C GLU A 2 17.45 13.95 22.81
N SER A 3 16.34 13.38 23.26
CA SER A 3 16.16 11.93 23.21
C SER A 3 16.09 11.54 21.73
N GLU A 4 17.12 10.87 21.24
CA GLU A 4 17.04 10.16 19.95
C GLU A 4 15.84 9.20 20.03
N GLY A 5 14.75 9.57 19.36
CA GLY A 5 13.59 8.71 19.27
C GLY A 5 14.00 7.41 18.59
N SER A 6 14.02 6.33 19.32
CA SER A 6 14.36 5.03 18.77
C SER A 6 13.30 4.63 17.74
N VAL A 7 13.73 4.40 16.50
CA VAL A 7 12.87 3.85 15.44
C VAL A 7 12.51 2.43 15.83
N SER A 8 11.21 2.14 15.95
CA SER A 8 10.71 0.85 16.39
C SER A 8 9.99 0.10 15.28
N ARG A 9 10.02 -1.23 15.38
CA ARG A 9 9.16 -2.09 14.58
C ARG A 9 7.73 -2.02 15.09
N GLU A 10 6.77 -1.81 14.19
CA GLU A 10 5.37 -1.77 14.55
C GLU A 10 4.53 -2.74 13.73
N GLY A 11 3.58 -3.37 14.43
CA GLY A 11 2.61 -4.29 13.86
C GLY A 11 3.17 -5.64 13.45
N TYR A 12 2.24 -6.58 13.30
CA TYR A 12 2.52 -7.94 12.85
C TYR A 12 1.50 -8.33 11.80
N LEU A 13 1.95 -9.01 10.75
CA LEU A 13 1.07 -9.60 9.76
C LEU A 13 1.07 -11.12 9.96
N LYS A 14 -0.09 -11.68 10.33
CA LYS A 14 -0.29 -13.11 10.54
C LYS A 14 -0.96 -13.81 9.35
N GLU A 15 -1.34 -13.03 8.36
CA GLU A 15 -2.04 -13.46 7.16
C GLU A 15 -1.16 -13.22 5.93
N ASN A 16 -1.55 -13.76 4.77
CA ASN A 16 -0.84 -13.51 3.52
C ASN A 16 -0.93 -12.05 3.08
N TYR A 17 -2.04 -11.40 3.39
CA TYR A 17 -2.27 -9.96 3.26
C TYR A 17 -3.44 -9.53 4.14
N HIS A 18 -3.51 -8.23 4.45
CA HIS A 18 -4.64 -7.63 5.15
C HIS A 18 -5.06 -6.35 4.45
N TYR A 19 -6.34 -6.26 4.13
CA TYR A 19 -6.93 -5.15 3.38
C TYR A 19 -7.82 -4.30 4.30
N PHE A 20 -7.56 -2.99 4.33
CA PHE A 20 -8.35 -2.01 5.07
C PHE A 20 -8.92 -0.98 4.10
N HIS A 21 -10.20 -0.69 4.22
CA HIS A 21 -10.82 0.47 3.60
C HIS A 21 -11.40 1.35 4.70
N LEU A 22 -10.81 2.51 4.93
CA LEU A 22 -11.09 3.37 6.08
C LEU A 22 -11.46 4.77 5.63
N LYS A 23 -12.45 5.36 6.32
CA LYS A 23 -12.84 6.76 6.16
C LYS A 23 -13.12 7.35 7.53
N ASP A 24 -12.20 8.13 8.04
CA ASP A 24 -12.28 8.75 9.36
C ASP A 24 -11.28 9.89 9.51
N THR A 25 -11.31 10.55 10.67
CA THR A 25 -10.32 11.54 11.13
C THR A 25 -9.36 10.95 12.17
N ALA A 26 -9.53 9.68 12.52
CA ALA A 26 -8.97 9.06 13.71
C ALA A 26 -7.58 8.45 13.51
N GLY A 27 -6.88 8.79 12.45
CA GLY A 27 -5.52 8.32 12.27
C GLY A 27 -4.63 8.70 13.46
N GLN A 28 -3.99 7.71 14.08
CA GLN A 28 -2.99 7.99 15.10
C GLN A 28 -1.70 8.45 14.41
N GLU A 29 -1.24 9.65 14.74
CA GLU A 29 0.12 10.03 14.44
C GLU A 29 1.06 9.13 15.21
N ARG A 30 1.82 8.35 14.50
CA ARG A 30 2.87 7.53 15.08
C ARG A 30 4.21 8.14 14.71
N ASP A 31 5.19 7.96 15.58
CA ASP A 31 6.56 8.31 15.26
C ASP A 31 7.12 7.47 14.11
N PHE A 32 8.31 7.80 13.64
CA PHE A 32 8.99 7.00 12.65
C PHE A 32 9.08 5.55 13.09
N HIS A 33 8.68 4.64 12.23
CA HIS A 33 8.64 3.21 12.48
C HIS A 33 8.87 2.44 11.17
N PHE A 34 8.98 1.12 11.28
CA PHE A 34 9.05 0.21 10.16
C PHE A 34 8.22 -1.06 10.41
N HIS A 35 7.94 -1.80 9.37
CA HIS A 35 7.23 -3.07 9.43
C HIS A 35 8.07 -4.20 8.82
N GLU A 36 7.77 -5.44 9.19
CA GLU A 36 8.31 -6.65 8.58
C GLU A 36 7.56 -7.06 7.31
N PHE A 37 6.52 -6.36 6.95
CA PHE A 37 5.68 -6.57 5.76
C PHE A 37 5.70 -5.35 4.85
N ASP A 38 5.36 -5.55 3.58
CA ASP A 38 5.19 -4.47 2.63
C ASP A 38 3.84 -3.79 2.82
N LYS A 39 3.79 -2.49 2.62
CA LYS A 39 2.60 -1.67 2.83
C LYS A 39 2.29 -0.84 1.60
N LEU A 40 1.04 -0.88 1.18
CA LEU A 40 0.47 -0.05 0.12
C LEU A 40 -0.54 0.91 0.74
N VAL A 41 -0.49 2.18 0.36
CA VAL A 41 -1.47 3.19 0.73
C VAL A 41 -2.04 3.82 -0.54
N LEU A 42 -3.34 3.71 -0.73
CA LEU A 42 -4.08 4.40 -1.80
C LEU A 42 -5.00 5.43 -1.15
N LEU A 43 -4.80 6.71 -1.45
CA LEU A 43 -5.71 7.76 -1.02
C LEU A 43 -6.88 7.85 -1.99
N LEU A 44 -8.12 7.84 -1.48
CA LEU A 44 -9.34 8.00 -2.27
C LEU A 44 -9.89 9.42 -2.16
N SER A 45 -9.87 10.00 -0.96
CA SER A 45 -10.30 11.39 -0.73
C SER A 45 -9.64 11.97 0.51
N GLY A 46 -9.63 13.29 0.63
CA GLY A 46 -9.00 14.00 1.75
C GLY A 46 -7.50 14.23 1.51
N ARG A 47 -6.76 14.42 2.60
CA ARG A 47 -5.33 14.75 2.56
C ARG A 47 -4.55 13.95 3.60
N VAL A 48 -3.40 13.47 3.22
CA VAL A 48 -2.41 12.89 4.10
C VAL A 48 -1.02 13.08 3.50
N ASP A 49 -0.05 13.38 4.33
CA ASP A 49 1.35 13.41 3.94
C ASP A 49 2.08 12.22 4.57
N TYR A 50 3.10 11.73 3.89
CA TYR A 50 3.98 10.69 4.41
C TYR A 50 5.43 11.14 4.30
N VAL A 51 6.22 10.81 5.29
CA VAL A 51 7.68 10.89 5.21
C VAL A 51 8.20 9.46 5.10
N VAL A 52 8.90 9.16 4.01
CA VAL A 52 9.50 7.85 3.73
C VAL A 52 10.97 8.05 3.43
N GLU A 53 11.86 7.47 4.25
CA GLU A 53 13.31 7.60 4.09
C GLU A 53 13.76 9.06 3.83
N ASN A 54 13.32 9.97 4.69
CA ASN A 54 13.63 11.40 4.64
C ASN A 54 13.04 12.18 3.44
N VAL A 55 12.16 11.58 2.66
CA VAL A 55 11.45 12.25 1.57
C VAL A 55 9.98 12.42 1.97
N SER A 56 9.48 13.66 1.86
CA SER A 56 8.08 13.97 2.12
C SER A 56 7.25 13.80 0.85
N TYR A 57 6.11 13.11 0.99
CA TYR A 57 5.14 12.90 -0.08
C TYR A 57 3.80 13.47 0.35
N GLU A 58 3.27 14.40 -0.42
CA GLU A 58 1.88 14.85 -0.32
C GLU A 58 1.02 13.95 -1.20
N LEU A 59 0.14 13.14 -0.58
CA LEU A 59 -0.73 12.25 -1.31
C LEU A 59 -1.95 13.02 -1.81
N GLU A 60 -2.24 12.86 -3.10
CA GLU A 60 -3.48 13.31 -3.71
C GLU A 60 -4.41 12.12 -3.96
N PRO A 61 -5.74 12.35 -4.10
CA PRO A 61 -6.66 11.27 -4.43
C PRO A 61 -6.19 10.45 -5.64
N TRP A 62 -6.27 9.14 -5.50
CA TRP A 62 -5.84 8.15 -6.49
C TRP A 62 -4.34 8.07 -6.73
N THR A 63 -3.54 8.54 -5.82
CA THR A 63 -2.12 8.22 -5.78
C THR A 63 -1.86 7.03 -4.86
N VAL A 64 -0.81 6.29 -5.15
CA VAL A 64 -0.45 5.06 -4.46
C VAL A 64 0.96 5.19 -3.89
N LEU A 65 1.10 5.01 -2.59
CA LEU A 65 2.38 4.98 -1.90
C LEU A 65 2.79 3.54 -1.62
N LEU A 66 4.00 3.17 -2.05
CA LEU A 66 4.58 1.84 -1.84
C LEU A 66 5.69 1.91 -0.79
N ILE A 67 5.51 1.21 0.30
CA ILE A 67 6.47 1.15 1.41
C ILE A 67 6.93 -0.30 1.58
N LYS A 68 8.14 -0.58 1.14
CA LYS A 68 8.76 -1.90 1.31
C LYS A 68 9.03 -2.19 2.79
N HIS A 69 9.02 -3.44 3.19
CA HIS A 69 9.40 -3.86 4.55
C HIS A 69 10.76 -3.27 4.96
N HIS A 70 10.92 -2.97 6.24
CA HIS A 70 12.08 -2.32 6.85
C HIS A 70 12.30 -0.85 6.46
N THR A 71 11.46 -0.27 5.62
CA THR A 71 11.56 1.14 5.23
C THR A 71 10.98 2.03 6.32
N ILE A 72 11.77 2.98 6.81
CA ILE A 72 11.39 3.89 7.88
C ILE A 72 10.44 4.96 7.33
N HIS A 73 9.29 5.10 7.97
CA HIS A 73 8.25 6.04 7.53
C HIS A 73 7.37 6.52 8.67
N LYS A 74 6.64 7.61 8.41
CA LYS A 74 5.51 8.04 9.24
C LYS A 74 4.45 8.76 8.41
N ALA A 75 3.20 8.69 8.86
CA ALA A 75 2.10 9.47 8.32
C ALA A 75 1.97 10.80 9.08
N LEU A 76 1.68 11.88 8.37
CA LEU A 76 1.28 13.17 8.90
C LEU A 76 -0.17 13.40 8.49
N ILE A 77 -1.09 13.27 9.45
CA ILE A 77 -2.52 13.27 9.19
C ILE A 77 -3.10 14.64 9.49
N ASP A 78 -3.81 15.23 8.51
CA ASP A 78 -4.64 16.39 8.73
C ASP A 78 -5.94 15.94 9.42
N LYS A 79 -6.08 16.29 10.70
CA LYS A 79 -7.25 15.90 11.51
C LYS A 79 -8.46 16.82 11.32
N THR A 80 -8.37 17.82 10.45
CA THR A 80 -9.45 18.80 10.24
C THR A 80 -10.59 18.27 9.39
N GLU A 81 -10.33 17.27 8.56
CA GLU A 81 -11.32 16.64 7.69
C GLU A 81 -11.12 15.11 7.61
N PRO A 82 -12.20 14.36 7.38
CA PRO A 82 -12.10 12.92 7.13
C PRO A 82 -11.31 12.65 5.87
N TYR A 83 -10.48 11.60 5.88
CA TYR A 83 -9.84 11.09 4.68
C TYR A 83 -10.16 9.62 4.45
N GLU A 84 -10.36 9.27 3.20
CA GLU A 84 -10.69 7.92 2.77
C GLU A 84 -9.48 7.29 2.09
N ARG A 85 -9.09 6.11 2.56
CA ARG A 85 -7.91 5.41 2.07
C ARG A 85 -8.09 3.91 2.10
N ILE A 86 -7.35 3.25 1.23
CA ILE A 86 -7.15 1.81 1.26
C ILE A 86 -5.72 1.57 1.70
N ILE A 87 -5.54 0.70 2.68
CA ILE A 87 -4.25 0.26 3.17
C ILE A 87 -4.18 -1.25 3.02
N VAL A 88 -3.11 -1.76 2.42
CA VAL A 88 -2.89 -3.20 2.30
C VAL A 88 -1.53 -3.56 2.88
N TYR A 89 -1.53 -4.51 3.80
CA TYR A 89 -0.33 -5.16 4.30
C TYR A 89 -0.12 -6.47 3.53
N LEU A 90 1.11 -6.72 3.09
CA LEU A 90 1.43 -7.81 2.19
C LEU A 90 2.62 -8.63 2.72
N ASP A 91 2.45 -9.94 2.81
CA ASP A 91 3.58 -10.87 2.99
C ASP A 91 4.21 -11.13 1.63
N GLY A 92 5.32 -10.47 1.36
CA GLY A 92 6.02 -10.59 0.07
C GLY A 92 6.45 -12.02 -0.25
N LYS A 93 6.83 -12.81 0.74
CA LYS A 93 7.24 -14.20 0.54
C LYS A 93 6.10 -15.08 0.01
N TYR A 94 4.88 -14.83 0.48
CA TYR A 94 3.70 -15.53 -0.04
C TYR A 94 3.51 -15.26 -1.54
N PHE A 95 3.52 -13.99 -1.94
CA PHE A 95 3.28 -13.62 -3.34
C PHE A 95 4.41 -14.07 -4.27
N GLU A 96 5.65 -14.01 -3.83
CA GLU A 96 6.80 -14.52 -4.59
C GLU A 96 6.70 -16.02 -4.84
N ARG A 97 6.20 -16.79 -3.86
CA ARG A 97 6.00 -18.24 -4.02
C ARG A 97 4.76 -18.60 -4.82
N ALA A 98 3.69 -17.79 -4.70
CA ALA A 98 2.43 -18.08 -5.37
C ALA A 98 2.51 -18.01 -6.89
N MET A 99 3.29 -17.07 -7.42
CA MET A 99 3.44 -16.86 -8.86
C MET A 99 4.83 -16.30 -9.17
N PRO A 100 5.89 -17.13 -9.10
CA PRO A 100 7.27 -16.66 -9.22
C PRO A 100 7.57 -15.89 -10.51
N GLU A 101 7.00 -16.32 -11.64
CA GLU A 101 7.26 -15.72 -12.95
C GLU A 101 6.65 -14.31 -13.08
N ALA A 102 5.62 -14.01 -12.30
CA ALA A 102 4.93 -12.72 -12.35
C ALA A 102 5.68 -11.61 -11.63
N ARG A 103 6.63 -11.96 -10.74
CA ARG A 103 7.40 -10.98 -9.96
C ARG A 103 6.50 -9.94 -9.28
N LEU A 104 5.47 -10.41 -8.58
CA LEU A 104 4.40 -9.59 -8.01
C LEU A 104 4.87 -8.50 -7.06
N MET A 105 5.98 -8.72 -6.34
CA MET A 105 6.54 -7.77 -5.39
C MET A 105 7.61 -6.85 -5.99
N ASP A 106 7.86 -6.94 -7.28
CA ASP A 106 8.90 -6.16 -7.95
C ASP A 106 8.64 -4.64 -7.91
N CYS A 107 7.37 -4.23 -7.88
CA CYS A 107 7.00 -2.82 -7.73
C CYS A 107 7.56 -2.20 -6.43
N PHE A 108 7.50 -2.92 -5.32
CA PHE A 108 8.08 -2.46 -4.05
C PHE A 108 9.61 -2.39 -4.12
N ALA A 109 10.26 -3.40 -4.67
CA ALA A 109 11.70 -3.42 -4.81
C ALA A 109 12.21 -2.29 -5.71
N ARG A 110 11.52 -2.01 -6.81
CA ARG A 110 11.89 -0.92 -7.73
C ARG A 110 11.63 0.46 -7.10
N ALA A 111 10.52 0.63 -6.39
CA ALA A 111 10.23 1.86 -5.67
C ALA A 111 11.32 2.17 -4.64
N ASP A 112 11.71 1.17 -3.87
CA ASP A 112 12.76 1.28 -2.86
C ASP A 112 14.13 1.65 -3.49
N ARG A 113 14.56 0.92 -4.51
CA ARG A 113 15.84 1.18 -5.20
C ARG A 113 15.92 2.55 -5.86
N SER A 114 14.81 3.03 -6.43
CA SER A 114 14.77 4.34 -7.11
C SER A 114 14.55 5.49 -6.16
N GLY A 115 14.17 5.24 -4.90
CA GLY A 115 13.74 6.27 -3.97
C GLY A 115 12.43 6.96 -4.37
N ARG A 116 11.65 6.37 -5.27
CA ARG A 116 10.36 6.89 -5.75
C ARG A 116 9.24 6.00 -5.27
N HIS A 117 8.70 6.33 -4.11
CA HIS A 117 7.68 5.54 -3.44
C HIS A 117 6.25 5.88 -3.88
N LEU A 118 6.02 7.06 -4.47
CA LEU A 118 4.70 7.52 -4.89
C LEU A 118 4.45 7.23 -6.37
N LEU A 119 3.35 6.54 -6.65
CA LEU A 119 2.84 6.30 -7.99
C LEU A 119 1.67 7.26 -8.27
N VAL A 120 1.70 7.91 -9.43
CA VAL A 120 0.63 8.79 -9.90
C VAL A 120 0.01 8.15 -11.14
N PRO A 121 -1.09 7.39 -10.99
CA PRO A 121 -1.75 6.73 -12.11
C PRO A 121 -2.30 7.74 -13.12
N ASP A 122 -2.16 7.42 -14.40
CA ASP A 122 -2.88 8.14 -15.46
C ASP A 122 -4.38 7.78 -15.46
N LYS A 123 -5.16 8.39 -16.33
CA LYS A 123 -6.62 8.16 -16.40
C LYS A 123 -7.01 6.71 -16.66
N ARG A 124 -6.25 6.01 -17.49
CA ARG A 124 -6.48 4.59 -17.78
C ARG A 124 -6.13 3.72 -16.59
N GLN A 125 -4.96 3.93 -16.01
CA GLN A 125 -4.47 3.21 -14.85
C GLN A 125 -5.40 3.40 -13.64
N ARG A 126 -5.90 4.62 -13.45
CA ARG A 126 -6.89 4.91 -12.40
C ARG A 126 -8.16 4.09 -12.60
N ARG A 127 -8.70 4.02 -13.81
CA ARG A 127 -9.89 3.19 -14.09
C ARG A 127 -9.64 1.71 -13.84
N GLU A 128 -8.47 1.22 -14.20
CA GLU A 128 -8.07 -0.18 -13.95
C GLU A 128 -7.97 -0.47 -12.44
N LEU A 129 -7.37 0.43 -11.66
CA LEU A 129 -7.31 0.33 -10.20
C LEU A 129 -8.70 0.36 -9.57
N GLU A 130 -9.54 1.29 -9.99
CA GLU A 130 -10.90 1.44 -9.47
C GLU A 130 -11.74 0.17 -9.72
N ALA A 131 -11.67 -0.38 -10.91
CA ALA A 131 -12.32 -1.64 -11.26
C ALA A 131 -11.78 -2.82 -10.44
N GLY A 132 -10.47 -2.90 -10.26
CA GLY A 132 -9.82 -3.95 -9.48
C GLY A 132 -10.19 -3.91 -7.99
N ILE A 133 -10.23 -2.72 -7.40
CA ILE A 133 -10.65 -2.51 -6.01
C ILE A 133 -12.11 -2.88 -5.82
N GLN A 134 -12.98 -2.44 -6.73
CA GLN A 134 -14.40 -2.78 -6.68
C GLN A 134 -14.62 -4.29 -6.76
N ALA A 135 -13.94 -4.97 -7.66
CA ALA A 135 -14.03 -6.43 -7.78
C ALA A 135 -13.52 -7.14 -6.52
N PHE A 136 -12.42 -6.66 -5.94
CA PHE A 136 -11.86 -7.22 -4.71
C PHE A 136 -12.84 -7.07 -3.53
N GLU A 137 -13.42 -5.90 -3.33
CA GLU A 137 -14.37 -5.66 -2.25
C GLU A 137 -15.67 -6.45 -2.42
N GLN A 138 -16.12 -6.64 -3.65
CA GLN A 138 -17.24 -7.54 -3.94
C GLN A 138 -16.91 -8.99 -3.55
N ALA A 139 -15.70 -9.45 -3.85
CA ALA A 139 -15.25 -10.79 -3.47
C ALA A 139 -15.08 -10.94 -1.95
N MET A 140 -14.70 -9.88 -1.24
CA MET A 140 -14.65 -9.89 0.24
C MET A 140 -16.03 -10.13 0.88
N ALA A 141 -17.05 -9.59 0.28
CA ALA A 141 -18.45 -9.71 0.76
C ALA A 141 -19.15 -10.98 0.27
N ASP A 142 -18.56 -11.70 -0.68
CA ASP A 142 -19.18 -12.86 -1.32
C ASP A 142 -19.02 -14.10 -0.44
N PRO A 143 -20.13 -14.75 -0.02
CA PRO A 143 -20.08 -15.99 0.78
C PRO A 143 -19.97 -17.26 -0.06
N ARG A 144 -20.00 -17.16 -1.39
CA ARG A 144 -20.05 -18.34 -2.26
C ARG A 144 -18.73 -19.10 -2.29
N PHE A 145 -18.79 -20.33 -2.76
CA PHE A 145 -17.62 -21.16 -3.02
C PHE A 145 -16.61 -20.43 -3.91
N GLY A 146 -15.35 -20.56 -3.55
CA GLY A 146 -14.25 -19.97 -4.33
C GLY A 146 -14.01 -18.48 -4.08
N ALA A 147 -14.82 -17.81 -3.26
CA ALA A 147 -14.66 -16.36 -3.00
C ALA A 147 -13.27 -16.01 -2.44
N ARG A 148 -12.71 -16.87 -1.57
CA ARG A 148 -11.37 -16.67 -1.04
C ARG A 148 -10.30 -16.74 -2.15
N ALA A 149 -10.38 -17.76 -3.00
CA ALA A 149 -9.48 -17.89 -4.13
C ALA A 149 -9.62 -16.71 -5.11
N MET A 150 -10.85 -16.24 -5.31
CA MET A 150 -11.13 -15.05 -6.11
C MET A 150 -10.45 -13.81 -5.53
N ARG A 151 -10.53 -13.59 -4.23
CA ARG A 151 -9.83 -12.47 -3.56
C ARG A 151 -8.32 -12.55 -3.75
N ASP A 152 -7.74 -13.73 -3.59
CA ASP A 152 -6.30 -13.93 -3.72
C ASP A 152 -5.84 -13.62 -5.16
N THR A 153 -6.58 -14.08 -6.17
CA THR A 153 -6.25 -13.77 -7.57
C THR A 153 -6.46 -12.29 -7.90
N LEU A 154 -7.46 -11.64 -7.34
CA LEU A 154 -7.69 -10.20 -7.53
C LEU A 154 -6.62 -9.36 -6.84
N MET A 155 -6.11 -9.79 -5.68
CA MET A 155 -4.97 -9.12 -5.04
C MET A 155 -3.71 -9.25 -5.91
N MET A 156 -3.44 -10.42 -6.49
CA MET A 156 -2.34 -10.60 -7.43
C MET A 156 -2.50 -9.70 -8.67
N GLN A 157 -3.71 -9.57 -9.20
CA GLN A 157 -3.99 -8.66 -10.31
C GLN A 157 -3.69 -7.21 -9.94
N LEU A 158 -4.06 -6.75 -8.75
CA LEU A 158 -3.71 -5.41 -8.28
C LEU A 158 -2.20 -5.19 -8.23
N LEU A 159 -1.44 -6.17 -7.75
CA LEU A 159 0.03 -6.10 -7.72
C LEU A 159 0.63 -6.03 -9.12
N ILE A 160 0.06 -6.74 -10.10
CA ILE A 160 0.47 -6.65 -11.50
C ILE A 160 0.21 -5.24 -12.05
N LEU A 161 -0.97 -4.67 -11.79
CA LEU A 161 -1.31 -3.31 -12.21
C LEU A 161 -0.33 -2.29 -11.63
N LEU A 162 0.01 -2.41 -10.35
CA LEU A 162 1.01 -1.55 -9.71
C LEU A 162 2.40 -1.71 -10.34
N GLY A 163 2.78 -2.94 -10.67
CA GLY A 163 4.04 -3.20 -11.36
C GLY A 163 4.14 -2.55 -12.74
N MET A 164 3.01 -2.46 -13.46
CA MET A 164 2.91 -1.74 -14.74
C MET A 164 3.05 -0.23 -14.59
N MET A 165 2.72 0.32 -13.42
CA MET A 165 2.79 1.77 -13.15
C MET A 165 4.19 2.23 -12.73
N VAL A 166 5.01 1.34 -12.17
CA VAL A 166 6.37 1.69 -11.79
C VAL A 166 7.22 1.82 -13.05
N PRO A 167 7.86 2.98 -13.29
CA PRO A 167 8.70 3.16 -14.47
C PRO A 167 9.78 2.08 -14.55
N ALA A 168 10.07 1.63 -15.77
CA ALA A 168 11.21 0.75 -16.00
C ALA A 168 12.50 1.48 -15.53
N ALA A 169 13.44 0.72 -14.97
CA ALA A 169 14.76 1.27 -14.68
C ALA A 169 15.40 1.78 -15.98
N PRO A 170 16.08 2.94 -15.94
CA PRO A 170 16.78 3.44 -17.11
C PRO A 170 17.87 2.50 -17.56
#